data_c4dceb50eb9dfe880d4815d0a97171c4
#
_entry.id   c4dceb50eb9dfe880d4815d0a97171c4
#
_cell.length_a   1.000
_cell.length_b   1.000
_cell.length_c   1.000
_cell.angle_alpha   90.00
_cell.angle_beta   90.00
_cell.angle_gamma   90.00
#
_symmetry.space_group_name_H-M   'P 1'
#
loop_
_entity.id
_entity.type
_entity.pdbx_description
1 polymer ?
#
loop_
_entity_poly.entity_id
_entity_poly.type
_entity_poly.pdbx_seq_one_letter_code
_entity_poly.pdbx_strand_id
1 'polypeptide(L)'
;MRPPEACESLEDVRGAIDGLDREILRLLGDVAGAARFKTDPRGVRAPERQRAMLARRRGWAEEENLDPDFVERLYRNIVSYFVGREMDDWREGQA
;
A
#
# COMPACT_ATOMS: atom_id res chain seq x y z
N MET A 1 -8.79 9.31 18.31
CA MET A 1 -9.09 7.88 18.06
C MET A 1 -8.53 7.03 19.21
N ARG A 2 -9.32 6.11 19.72
CA ARG A 2 -8.85 5.19 20.76
C ARG A 2 -8.11 4.01 20.13
N PRO A 3 -7.00 3.56 20.71
CA PRO A 3 -6.39 2.30 20.29
C PRO A 3 -7.32 1.12 20.58
N PRO A 4 -7.26 0.02 19.80
CA PRO A 4 -8.17 -1.11 20.00
C PRO A 4 -8.16 -1.71 21.40
N GLU A 5 -7.02 -1.75 22.05
CA GLU A 5 -6.89 -2.29 23.40
C GLU A 5 -7.55 -1.44 24.48
N ALA A 6 -7.89 -0.18 24.16
CA ALA A 6 -8.60 0.72 25.09
C ALA A 6 -10.10 0.75 24.82
N CYS A 7 -10.59 -0.02 23.84
CA CYS A 7 -12.01 -0.02 23.48
C CYS A 7 -12.82 -0.85 24.46
N GLU A 8 -13.98 -0.33 24.87
CA GLU A 8 -14.86 -0.97 25.84
C GLU A 8 -16.12 -1.57 25.19
N SER A 9 -16.39 -1.27 23.93
CA SER A 9 -17.60 -1.72 23.26
C SER A 9 -17.30 -2.03 21.81
N LEU A 10 -18.22 -2.73 21.14
CA LEU A 10 -18.13 -3.00 19.72
C LEU A 10 -18.12 -1.72 18.89
N GLU A 11 -18.90 -0.72 19.31
CA GLU A 11 -18.88 0.59 18.62
C GLU A 11 -17.53 1.28 18.75
N ASP A 12 -16.89 1.19 19.92
CA ASP A 12 -15.54 1.74 20.10
C ASP A 12 -14.54 1.04 19.17
N VAL A 13 -14.63 -0.28 19.06
CA VAL A 13 -13.76 -1.06 18.17
C VAL A 13 -13.97 -0.63 16.72
N ARG A 14 -15.21 -0.51 16.27
CA ARG A 14 -15.53 -0.09 14.90
C ARG A 14 -15.01 1.31 14.61
N GLY A 15 -15.18 2.23 15.57
CA GLY A 15 -14.66 3.59 15.42
C GLY A 15 -13.16 3.64 15.32
N ALA A 16 -12.46 2.82 16.12
CA ALA A 16 -11.00 2.71 16.05
C ALA A 16 -10.55 2.16 14.71
N ILE A 17 -11.22 1.12 14.20
CA ILE A 17 -10.90 0.54 12.89
C ILE A 17 -11.14 1.56 11.79
N ASP A 18 -12.25 2.29 11.82
CA ASP A 18 -12.54 3.33 10.83
C ASP A 18 -11.45 4.40 10.79
N GLY A 19 -10.97 4.80 11.97
CA GLY A 19 -9.88 5.78 12.05
C GLY A 19 -8.59 5.26 11.45
N LEU A 20 -8.26 3.99 11.70
CA LEU A 20 -7.08 3.36 11.13
C LEU A 20 -7.21 3.21 9.62
N ASP A 21 -8.40 2.82 9.13
CA ASP A 21 -8.63 2.70 7.70
C ASP A 21 -8.48 4.04 6.99
N ARG A 22 -8.93 5.13 7.58
CA ARG A 22 -8.72 6.46 7.00
C ARG A 22 -7.24 6.80 6.91
N GLU A 23 -6.44 6.42 7.92
CA GLU A 23 -4.99 6.59 7.87
C GLU A 23 -4.36 5.77 6.75
N ILE A 24 -4.81 4.52 6.58
CA ILE A 24 -4.33 3.68 5.48
C ILE A 24 -4.61 4.34 4.14
N LEU A 25 -5.83 4.85 3.95
CA LEU A 25 -6.20 5.50 2.69
C LEU A 25 -5.40 6.78 2.44
N ARG A 26 -5.15 7.55 3.50
CA ARG A 26 -4.32 8.75 3.40
C ARG A 26 -2.90 8.39 2.95
N LEU A 27 -2.34 7.34 3.53
CA LEU A 27 -0.99 6.88 3.17
C LEU A 27 -0.94 6.35 1.75
N LEU A 28 -1.98 5.64 1.30
CA LEU A 28 -2.06 5.21 -0.10
C LEU A 28 -2.12 6.41 -1.05
N GLY A 29 -2.81 7.47 -0.65
CA GLY A 29 -2.81 8.72 -1.41
C GLY A 29 -1.42 9.33 -1.51
N ASP A 30 -0.65 9.29 -0.42
CA ASP A 30 0.73 9.77 -0.43
C ASP A 30 1.61 8.93 -1.36
N VAL A 31 1.41 7.61 -1.37
CA VAL A 31 2.12 6.72 -2.30
C VAL A 31 1.79 7.08 -3.75
N ALA A 32 0.53 7.32 -4.04
CA ALA A 32 0.09 7.72 -5.38
C ALA A 32 0.77 9.03 -5.81
N GLY A 33 0.88 9.99 -4.89
CA GLY A 33 1.57 11.26 -5.16
C GLY A 33 3.04 11.06 -5.47
N ALA A 34 3.71 10.22 -4.69
CA ALA A 34 5.13 9.90 -4.92
C ALA A 34 5.33 9.18 -6.25
N ALA A 35 4.44 8.29 -6.61
CA ALA A 35 4.54 7.52 -7.85
C ALA A 35 4.46 8.40 -9.10
N ARG A 36 3.83 9.57 -9.02
CA ARG A 36 3.73 10.49 -10.16
C ARG A 36 5.08 11.01 -10.66
N PHE A 37 6.11 10.91 -9.85
CA PHE A 37 7.45 11.35 -10.25
C PHE A 37 8.19 10.34 -11.12
N LYS A 38 7.65 9.14 -11.29
CA LYS A 38 8.22 8.13 -12.19
C LYS A 38 7.81 8.47 -13.62
N THR A 39 8.79 8.48 -14.53
CA THR A 39 8.57 8.92 -15.92
C THR A 39 8.76 7.79 -16.93
N ASP A 40 9.29 6.64 -16.53
CA ASP A 40 9.60 5.52 -17.42
C ASP A 40 8.87 4.26 -16.95
N PRO A 41 7.98 3.69 -17.80
CA PRO A 41 7.27 2.46 -17.43
C PRO A 41 8.19 1.29 -17.11
N ARG A 42 9.38 1.22 -17.70
CA ARG A 42 10.35 0.16 -17.39
C ARG A 42 10.85 0.27 -15.95
N GLY A 43 11.04 1.49 -15.45
CA GLY A 43 11.40 1.72 -14.06
C GLY A 43 10.27 1.36 -13.11
N VAL A 44 9.03 1.56 -13.54
CA VAL A 44 7.85 1.19 -12.74
C VAL A 44 7.74 -0.33 -12.58
N ARG A 45 8.13 -1.10 -13.61
CA ARG A 45 7.99 -2.55 -13.63
C ARG A 45 9.26 -3.33 -13.26
N ALA A 46 10.27 -2.72 -12.68
CA ALA A 46 11.55 -3.38 -12.38
C ALA A 46 11.36 -4.63 -11.50
N PRO A 47 11.47 -5.86 -12.03
CA PRO A 47 11.11 -7.07 -11.29
C PRO A 47 12.01 -7.34 -10.07
N GLU A 48 13.30 -7.05 -10.19
CA GLU A 48 14.23 -7.26 -9.08
C GLU A 48 13.96 -6.33 -7.92
N ARG A 49 13.62 -5.08 -8.23
CA ARG A 49 13.25 -4.10 -7.21
C ARG A 49 11.94 -4.50 -6.53
N GLN A 50 10.99 -5.04 -7.29
CA GLN A 50 9.73 -5.51 -6.72
C GLN A 50 9.96 -6.68 -5.79
N ARG A 51 10.80 -7.64 -6.17
CA ARG A 51 11.13 -8.78 -5.30
C ARG A 51 11.77 -8.33 -4.00
N ALA A 52 12.71 -7.42 -4.07
CA ALA A 52 13.37 -6.87 -2.88
C ALA A 52 12.38 -6.12 -1.99
N MET A 53 11.49 -5.35 -2.60
CA MET A 53 10.46 -4.61 -1.89
C MET A 53 9.51 -5.57 -1.17
N LEU A 54 9.02 -6.61 -1.86
CA LEU A 54 8.11 -7.58 -1.26
C LEU A 54 8.76 -8.35 -0.12
N ALA A 55 10.04 -8.74 -0.29
CA ALA A 55 10.78 -9.40 0.78
C ALA A 55 10.87 -8.52 2.04
N ARG A 56 11.12 -7.24 1.85
CA ARG A 56 11.19 -6.29 2.96
C ARG A 56 9.84 -6.17 3.68
N ARG A 57 8.73 -6.11 2.92
CA ARG A 57 7.40 -6.02 3.51
C ARG A 57 7.02 -7.29 4.24
N ARG A 58 7.46 -8.45 3.76
CA ARG A 58 7.26 -9.70 4.49
C ARG A 58 7.94 -9.64 5.87
N GLY A 59 9.16 -9.10 5.93
CA GLY A 59 9.87 -8.92 7.20
C GLY A 59 9.11 -7.97 8.15
N TRP A 60 8.60 -6.88 7.62
CA TRP A 60 7.80 -5.93 8.41
C TRP A 60 6.50 -6.56 8.90
N ALA A 61 5.89 -7.43 8.10
CA ALA A 61 4.69 -8.15 8.50
C ALA A 61 4.96 -8.98 9.77
N GLU A 62 6.08 -9.68 9.80
CA GLU A 62 6.46 -10.47 10.98
C GLU A 62 6.63 -9.59 12.21
N GLU A 63 7.25 -8.43 12.06
CA GLU A 63 7.42 -7.47 13.15
C GLU A 63 6.08 -6.98 13.70
N GLU A 64 5.06 -6.89 12.87
CA GLU A 64 3.74 -6.42 13.24
C GLU A 64 2.76 -7.55 13.55
N ASN A 65 3.25 -8.78 13.63
CA ASN A 65 2.42 -9.97 13.88
C ASN A 65 1.34 -10.20 12.84
N LEU A 66 1.69 -9.91 11.58
CA LEU A 66 0.81 -10.14 10.43
C LEU A 66 1.33 -11.31 9.62
N ASP A 67 0.42 -11.98 8.90
CA ASP A 67 0.78 -13.07 7.99
C ASP A 67 1.57 -12.50 6.80
N PRO A 68 2.85 -12.90 6.62
CA PRO A 68 3.65 -12.40 5.49
C PRO A 68 3.04 -12.71 4.12
N ASP A 69 2.37 -13.85 3.96
CA ASP A 69 1.73 -14.21 2.69
C ASP A 69 0.59 -13.25 2.37
N PHE A 70 -0.20 -12.90 3.37
CA PHE A 70 -1.27 -11.92 3.21
C PHE A 70 -0.71 -10.56 2.81
N VAL A 71 0.34 -10.10 3.50
CA VAL A 71 0.95 -8.81 3.23
C VAL A 71 1.55 -8.79 1.83
N GLU A 72 2.18 -9.89 1.40
CA GLU A 72 2.72 -9.96 0.04
C GLU A 72 1.61 -9.84 -1.00
N ARG A 73 0.51 -10.57 -0.83
CA ARG A 73 -0.63 -10.48 -1.76
C ARG A 73 -1.21 -9.07 -1.82
N LEU A 74 -1.32 -8.44 -0.66
CA LEU A 74 -1.81 -7.07 -0.57
C LEU A 74 -0.93 -6.11 -1.35
N TYR A 75 0.38 -6.20 -1.17
CA TYR A 75 1.32 -5.32 -1.85
C TYR A 75 1.43 -5.61 -3.34
N ARG A 76 1.28 -6.86 -3.76
CA ARG A 76 1.19 -7.17 -5.18
C ARG A 76 -0.01 -6.49 -5.82
N ASN A 77 -1.14 -6.46 -5.14
CA ASN A 77 -2.33 -5.74 -5.62
C ASN A 77 -2.10 -4.24 -5.67
N ILE A 78 -1.50 -3.67 -4.64
CA ILE A 78 -1.19 -2.23 -4.58
C ILE A 78 -0.27 -1.85 -5.73
N VAL A 79 0.81 -2.61 -5.93
CA VAL A 79 1.78 -2.34 -6.99
C VAL A 79 1.11 -2.45 -8.36
N SER A 80 0.31 -3.50 -8.59
CA SER A 80 -0.40 -3.67 -9.87
C SER A 80 -1.31 -2.49 -10.16
N TYR A 81 -2.03 -2.02 -9.15
CA TYR A 81 -2.92 -0.86 -9.33
C TYR A 81 -2.14 0.38 -9.73
N PHE A 82 -1.06 0.70 -9.01
CA PHE A 82 -0.29 1.91 -9.29
C PHE A 82 0.51 1.80 -10.58
N VAL A 83 1.04 0.63 -10.91
CA VAL A 83 1.72 0.41 -12.19
C VAL A 83 0.75 0.64 -13.33
N GLY A 84 -0.46 0.10 -13.23
CA GLY A 84 -1.49 0.30 -14.25
C GLY A 84 -1.80 1.79 -14.45
N ARG A 85 -2.00 2.52 -13.37
CA ARG A 85 -2.29 3.96 -13.44
C ARG A 85 -1.14 4.75 -14.02
N GLU A 86 0.08 4.46 -13.59
CA GLU A 86 1.26 5.15 -14.11
C GLU A 86 1.45 4.91 -15.61
N MET A 87 1.22 3.68 -16.06
CA MET A 87 1.29 3.35 -17.48
C MET A 87 0.24 4.11 -18.30
N ASP A 88 -0.97 4.21 -17.77
CA ASP A 88 -2.05 4.95 -18.42
C ASP A 88 -1.73 6.45 -18.49
N ASP A 89 -1.26 7.03 -17.41
CA ASP A 89 -0.85 8.43 -17.38
C ASP A 89 0.27 8.70 -18.37
N TRP A 90 1.23 7.79 -18.47
CA TRP A 90 2.34 7.91 -19.40
C TRP A 90 1.85 7.88 -20.85
N ARG A 91 0.93 6.96 -21.17
CA ARG A 91 0.35 6.86 -22.51
C ARG A 91 -0.44 8.12 -22.86
N GLU A 92 -1.20 8.65 -21.94
CA GLU A 92 -1.94 9.90 -22.15
C GLU A 92 -0.98 11.06 -22.44
N GLY A 93 0.15 11.11 -21.74
CA GLY A 93 1.16 12.12 -21.99
C GLY A 93 1.83 11.99 -23.35
N GLN A 94 1.76 10.82 -24.00
CA GLN A 94 2.31 10.58 -25.35
C GLN A 94 1.30 10.92 -26.45
N ALA A 95 0.02 11.01 -26.12
CA ALA A 95 -1.04 11.23 -27.10
C ALA A 95 -1.05 12.67 -27.71
#